data_e6b08d3eb5d4721d19a802bcd958ae27
#
_entry.id   e6b08d3eb5d4721d19a802bcd958ae27
#
_cell.length_a   1.000
_cell.length_b   1.000
_cell.length_c   1.000
_cell.angle_alpha   90.00
_cell.angle_beta   90.00
_cell.angle_gamma   90.00
#
_symmetry.space_group_name_H-M   'P 1'
#
loop_
_entity.id
_entity.type
_entity.pdbx_description
1 polymer ?
#
loop_
_entity_poly.entity_id
_entity_poly.type
_entity_poly.pdbx_seq_one_letter_code
_entity_poly.pdbx_strand_id
1 'polypeptide(L)'
;VYETTTGLKPGEPVISTGSPICVTLGPGILRNIFDGIERPLKAIDEQSGAFIEAGSDVDSLDVEKLWDVTMKVKVGDVLKGGDIYATCPETDLIEHRCMLSPLLSGKVVEVKENGQYKINDVVMKIEDEHGQIHECTLCQKWPIKQARPTLERLPISIPCLLYTSDAAD
;
A
#
# COMPACT_ATOMS: atom_id res chain seq x y z
N VAL A 1 -8.94 -14.39 13.33
CA VAL A 1 -9.94 -14.79 12.33
C VAL A 1 -10.70 -13.54 11.93
N TYR A 2 -10.75 -13.22 10.64
CA TYR A 2 -11.40 -12.00 10.11
C TYR A 2 -12.70 -12.32 9.38
N GLU A 3 -12.91 -13.59 8.98
CA GLU A 3 -14.13 -14.08 8.38
C GLU A 3 -14.76 -15.18 9.22
N THR A 4 -16.03 -15.51 8.94
CA THR A 4 -16.71 -16.55 9.68
C THR A 4 -16.06 -17.91 9.40
N THR A 5 -15.88 -18.70 10.44
CA THR A 5 -15.35 -20.08 10.34
C THR A 5 -16.48 -21.13 10.34
N THR A 6 -17.71 -20.70 10.07
CA THR A 6 -18.87 -21.57 10.04
C THR A 6 -18.71 -22.61 8.94
N GLY A 7 -18.84 -23.88 9.27
CA GLY A 7 -18.69 -24.98 8.33
C GLY A 7 -17.33 -25.66 8.33
N LEU A 8 -16.29 -25.08 8.95
CA LEU A 8 -15.01 -25.76 9.10
C LEU A 8 -15.11 -26.99 10.00
N LYS A 9 -14.44 -28.06 9.60
CA LYS A 9 -14.44 -29.33 10.30
C LYS A 9 -13.02 -29.71 10.75
N PRO A 10 -12.88 -30.48 11.86
CA PRO A 10 -11.58 -31.03 12.23
C PRO A 10 -10.98 -31.89 11.10
N GLY A 11 -9.71 -31.66 10.79
CA GLY A 11 -9.00 -32.37 9.74
C GLY A 11 -8.91 -31.62 8.39
N GLU A 12 -9.54 -30.47 8.26
CA GLU A 12 -9.34 -29.61 7.07
C GLU A 12 -7.94 -29.01 7.04
N PRO A 13 -7.34 -28.84 5.84
CA PRO A 13 -6.00 -28.32 5.72
C PRO A 13 -5.95 -26.83 6.10
N VAL A 14 -4.92 -26.45 6.87
CA VAL A 14 -4.60 -25.07 7.18
C VAL A 14 -3.35 -24.67 6.43
N ILE A 15 -3.45 -23.66 5.57
CA ILE A 15 -2.35 -23.15 4.76
C ILE A 15 -1.87 -21.83 5.37
N SER A 16 -0.58 -21.78 5.74
CA SER A 16 0.04 -20.52 6.19
C SER A 16 0.36 -19.64 4.99
N THR A 17 -0.07 -18.39 5.02
CA THR A 17 0.30 -17.38 4.01
C THR A 17 1.72 -16.84 4.20
N GLY A 18 2.39 -17.19 5.31
CA GLY A 18 3.76 -16.75 5.63
C GLY A 18 3.88 -15.28 6.03
N SER A 19 2.80 -14.51 5.95
CA SER A 19 2.78 -13.08 6.31
C SER A 19 1.49 -12.74 7.09
N PRO A 20 1.52 -11.70 7.93
CA PRO A 20 0.29 -11.16 8.55
C PRO A 20 -0.63 -10.60 7.47
N ILE A 21 -1.86 -10.28 7.85
CA ILE A 21 -2.77 -9.54 6.96
C ILE A 21 -2.15 -8.18 6.63
N CYS A 22 -2.00 -7.93 5.33
CA CYS A 22 -1.43 -6.72 4.77
C CYS A 22 -2.47 -6.01 3.90
N VAL A 23 -2.33 -4.71 3.80
CA VAL A 23 -3.02 -3.86 2.82
C VAL A 23 -2.05 -3.48 1.70
N THR A 24 -2.58 -3.22 0.51
CA THR A 24 -1.79 -2.77 -0.64
C THR A 24 -1.86 -1.26 -0.74
N LEU A 25 -0.80 -0.59 -0.34
CA LEU A 25 -0.70 0.87 -0.39
C LEU A 25 -0.08 1.30 -1.72
N GLY A 26 -0.83 2.03 -2.53
CA GLY A 26 -0.41 2.47 -3.85
C GLY A 26 -1.34 3.53 -4.43
N PRO A 27 -1.07 4.04 -5.63
CA PRO A 27 -1.95 4.99 -6.28
C PRO A 27 -3.28 4.33 -6.67
N GLY A 28 -4.38 5.06 -6.50
CA GLY A 28 -5.74 4.56 -6.74
C GLY A 28 -6.58 4.34 -5.48
N ILE A 29 -6.00 4.46 -4.29
CA ILE A 29 -6.73 4.30 -3.03
C ILE A 29 -7.82 5.37 -2.87
N LEU A 30 -7.53 6.64 -3.17
CA LEU A 30 -8.39 7.78 -2.82
C LEU A 30 -9.74 7.82 -3.54
N ARG A 31 -9.92 7.10 -4.62
CA ARG A 31 -11.19 7.08 -5.38
C ARG A 31 -12.01 5.82 -5.19
N ASN A 32 -11.55 4.92 -4.31
CA ASN A 32 -12.21 3.66 -4.03
C ASN A 32 -12.87 3.66 -2.65
N ILE A 33 -13.85 2.78 -2.49
CA ILE A 33 -14.51 2.50 -1.23
C ILE A 33 -14.11 1.09 -0.82
N PHE A 34 -13.53 0.97 0.37
CA PHE A 34 -13.03 -0.29 0.90
C PHE A 34 -13.77 -0.67 2.18
N ASP A 35 -13.78 -1.96 2.48
CA ASP A 35 -14.16 -2.45 3.80
C ASP A 35 -12.96 -2.39 4.79
N GLY A 36 -13.16 -2.91 6.00
CA GLY A 36 -12.15 -2.87 7.07
C GLY A 36 -10.88 -3.70 6.82
N ILE A 37 -10.84 -4.52 5.77
CA ILE A 37 -9.68 -5.32 5.37
C ILE A 37 -9.23 -5.03 3.93
N GLU A 38 -9.56 -3.85 3.43
CA GLU A 38 -9.17 -3.32 2.11
C GLU A 38 -9.77 -4.08 0.91
N ARG A 39 -10.97 -4.68 1.05
CA ARG A 39 -11.67 -5.23 -0.11
C ARG A 39 -12.39 -4.11 -0.86
N PRO A 40 -12.20 -3.98 -2.20
CA PRO A 40 -12.82 -2.91 -2.99
C PRO A 40 -14.29 -3.22 -3.20
N LEU A 41 -15.19 -2.48 -2.54
CA LEU A 41 -16.62 -2.78 -2.53
C LEU A 41 -17.27 -2.65 -3.92
N LYS A 42 -16.80 -1.71 -4.74
CA LYS A 42 -17.27 -1.56 -6.12
C LYS A 42 -16.97 -2.79 -6.98
N ALA A 43 -15.73 -3.27 -6.95
CA ALA A 43 -15.31 -4.41 -7.75
C ALA A 43 -16.03 -5.70 -7.29
N ILE A 44 -16.28 -5.82 -5.99
CA ILE A 44 -17.04 -6.96 -5.44
C ILE A 44 -18.51 -6.88 -5.88
N ASP A 45 -19.14 -5.71 -5.85
CA ASP A 45 -20.53 -5.52 -6.32
C ASP A 45 -20.68 -5.88 -7.80
N GLU A 46 -19.70 -5.54 -8.64
CA GLU A 46 -19.68 -5.91 -10.06
C GLU A 46 -19.52 -7.42 -10.30
N GLN A 47 -18.82 -8.13 -9.40
CA GLN A 47 -18.59 -9.58 -9.53
C GLN A 47 -19.70 -10.43 -8.91
N SER A 48 -20.14 -10.12 -7.71
CA SER A 48 -21.04 -10.96 -6.91
C SER A 48 -22.35 -10.28 -6.53
N GLY A 49 -22.57 -9.01 -6.92
CA GLY A 49 -23.74 -8.22 -6.58
C GLY A 49 -23.73 -7.78 -5.12
N ALA A 50 -24.93 -7.57 -4.55
CA ALA A 50 -25.11 -6.96 -3.23
C ALA A 50 -24.58 -7.80 -2.04
N PHE A 51 -24.11 -9.01 -2.26
CA PHE A 51 -23.60 -9.89 -1.22
C PHE A 51 -22.12 -10.19 -1.41
N ILE A 52 -21.33 -9.97 -0.35
CA ILE A 52 -19.91 -10.31 -0.34
C ILE A 52 -19.77 -11.79 -0.02
N GLU A 53 -19.31 -12.58 -0.99
CA GLU A 53 -19.04 -13.99 -0.78
C GLU A 53 -17.78 -14.18 0.10
N ALA A 54 -17.81 -15.14 1.02
CA ALA A 54 -16.67 -15.49 1.85
C ALA A 54 -15.52 -16.01 0.98
N GLY A 55 -14.30 -15.52 1.23
CA GLY A 55 -13.10 -15.92 0.46
C GLY A 55 -12.97 -15.27 -0.90
N SER A 56 -13.76 -14.25 -1.24
CA SER A 56 -13.56 -13.48 -2.47
C SER A 56 -12.19 -12.77 -2.42
N ASP A 57 -11.32 -13.12 -3.37
CA ASP A 57 -9.99 -12.52 -3.54
C ASP A 57 -10.05 -11.57 -4.74
N VAL A 58 -10.18 -10.29 -4.47
CA VAL A 58 -10.23 -9.23 -5.48
C VAL A 58 -9.09 -8.26 -5.20
N ASP A 59 -8.32 -7.93 -6.24
CA ASP A 59 -7.26 -6.94 -6.11
C ASP A 59 -7.80 -5.62 -5.55
N SER A 60 -7.19 -5.13 -4.49
CA SER A 60 -7.62 -3.90 -3.81
C SER A 60 -7.45 -2.65 -4.68
N LEU A 61 -6.50 -2.69 -5.60
CA LEU A 61 -6.20 -1.61 -6.55
C LEU A 61 -6.31 -2.10 -7.98
N ASP A 62 -6.62 -1.19 -8.90
CA ASP A 62 -6.65 -1.47 -10.35
C ASP A 62 -5.23 -1.73 -10.86
N VAL A 63 -4.92 -3.00 -11.10
CA VAL A 63 -3.60 -3.48 -11.56
C VAL A 63 -3.33 -3.18 -13.03
N GLU A 64 -4.37 -2.90 -13.81
CA GLU A 64 -4.25 -2.63 -15.26
C GLU A 64 -4.08 -1.15 -15.58
N LYS A 65 -4.43 -0.29 -14.64
CA LYS A 65 -4.35 1.16 -14.83
C LYS A 65 -2.90 1.63 -14.96
N LEU A 66 -2.66 2.47 -15.97
CA LEU A 66 -1.39 3.16 -16.19
C LEU A 66 -1.37 4.49 -15.42
N TRP A 67 -0.24 4.75 -14.78
CA TRP A 67 0.03 5.95 -14.00
C TRP A 67 1.20 6.70 -14.60
N ASP A 68 1.08 8.02 -14.75
CA ASP A 68 2.17 8.89 -15.20
C ASP A 68 3.16 9.09 -14.05
N VAL A 69 4.29 8.41 -14.13
CA VAL A 69 5.28 8.36 -13.05
C VAL A 69 6.43 9.33 -13.32
N THR A 70 6.76 10.14 -12.32
CA THR A 70 7.94 11.01 -12.32
C THR A 70 8.93 10.50 -11.27
N MET A 71 10.09 10.07 -11.72
CA MET A 71 11.16 9.62 -10.84
C MET A 71 11.83 10.83 -10.17
N LYS A 72 12.11 10.71 -8.87
CA LYS A 72 12.75 11.76 -8.06
C LYS A 72 14.20 11.43 -7.71
N VAL A 73 14.67 10.25 -8.07
CA VAL A 73 16.00 9.72 -7.73
C VAL A 73 16.76 9.31 -8.99
N LYS A 74 18.06 9.13 -8.85
CA LYS A 74 18.97 8.72 -9.93
C LYS A 74 19.79 7.51 -9.50
N VAL A 75 20.33 6.78 -10.48
CA VAL A 75 21.29 5.71 -10.24
C VAL A 75 22.48 6.25 -9.47
N GLY A 76 22.83 5.58 -8.39
CA GLY A 76 23.92 5.97 -7.49
C GLY A 76 23.47 6.69 -6.21
N ASP A 77 22.24 7.18 -6.14
CA ASP A 77 21.70 7.80 -4.92
C ASP A 77 21.60 6.76 -3.79
N VAL A 78 21.83 7.22 -2.56
CA VAL A 78 21.65 6.39 -1.35
C VAL A 78 20.37 6.81 -0.67
N LEU A 79 19.44 5.85 -0.57
CA LEU A 79 18.11 6.07 0.02
C LEU A 79 17.99 5.39 1.38
N LYS A 80 17.22 6.03 2.24
CA LYS A 80 16.81 5.48 3.54
C LYS A 80 15.31 5.18 3.53
N GLY A 81 14.91 4.27 4.41
CA GLY A 81 13.50 3.97 4.61
C GLY A 81 12.68 5.24 4.85
N GLY A 82 11.62 5.43 4.08
CA GLY A 82 10.80 6.63 4.10
C GLY A 82 11.10 7.66 3.02
N ASP A 83 12.23 7.57 2.30
CA ASP A 83 12.54 8.48 1.20
C ASP A 83 11.58 8.27 0.01
N ILE A 84 11.23 9.37 -0.64
CA ILE A 84 10.34 9.38 -1.79
C ILE A 84 11.16 9.18 -3.07
N TYR A 85 10.94 8.08 -3.78
CA TYR A 85 11.66 7.77 -5.01
C TYR A 85 10.90 8.11 -6.30
N ALA A 86 9.56 8.18 -6.24
CA ALA A 86 8.73 8.52 -7.39
C ALA A 86 7.44 9.20 -6.95
N THR A 87 6.81 9.90 -7.88
CA THR A 87 5.49 10.51 -7.68
C THR A 87 4.62 10.27 -8.89
N CYS A 88 3.31 10.21 -8.70
CA CYS A 88 2.33 10.18 -9.78
C CYS A 88 1.06 10.94 -9.37
N PRO A 89 0.35 11.61 -10.31
CA PRO A 89 -0.90 12.30 -10.02
C PRO A 89 -1.99 11.27 -9.71
N GLU A 90 -2.55 11.34 -8.51
CA GLU A 90 -3.67 10.47 -8.13
C GLU A 90 -5.02 11.13 -8.38
N THR A 91 -5.11 12.41 -8.07
CA THR A 91 -6.23 13.29 -8.41
C THR A 91 -5.69 14.61 -8.92
N ASP A 92 -6.56 15.51 -9.38
CA ASP A 92 -6.17 16.85 -9.84
C ASP A 92 -5.52 17.70 -8.73
N LEU A 93 -5.74 17.33 -7.46
CA LEU A 93 -5.26 18.07 -6.29
C LEU A 93 -4.20 17.28 -5.49
N ILE A 94 -4.10 15.97 -5.66
CA ILE A 94 -3.26 15.11 -4.82
C ILE A 94 -2.29 14.32 -5.68
N GLU A 95 -1.01 14.48 -5.35
CA GLU A 95 0.09 13.69 -5.89
C GLU A 95 0.37 12.51 -4.96
N HIS A 96 0.29 11.29 -5.49
CA HIS A 96 0.75 10.10 -4.78
C HIS A 96 2.28 10.08 -4.73
N ARG A 97 2.84 9.77 -3.56
CA ARG A 97 4.28 9.70 -3.31
C ARG A 97 4.68 8.26 -3.02
N CYS A 98 5.44 7.66 -3.94
CA CYS A 98 5.99 6.33 -3.75
C CYS A 98 7.18 6.42 -2.79
N MET A 99 7.04 5.81 -1.63
CA MET A 99 8.00 5.86 -0.54
C MET A 99 8.73 4.52 -0.41
N LEU A 100 10.05 4.57 -0.21
CA LEU A 100 10.82 3.38 0.11
C LEU A 100 10.34 2.76 1.42
N SER A 101 10.25 1.42 1.47
CA SER A 101 9.88 0.72 2.71
C SER A 101 10.77 1.17 3.87
N PRO A 102 10.20 1.45 5.07
CA PRO A 102 10.98 1.87 6.23
C PRO A 102 12.04 0.87 6.70
N LEU A 103 11.88 -0.39 6.30
CA LEU A 103 12.81 -1.48 6.63
C LEU A 103 13.94 -1.65 5.61
N LEU A 104 13.94 -0.84 4.55
CA LEU A 104 14.89 -0.94 3.46
C LEU A 104 15.71 0.33 3.35
N SER A 105 17.00 0.18 3.18
CA SER A 105 17.93 1.26 2.85
C SER A 105 19.02 0.72 1.95
N GLY A 106 19.60 1.57 1.11
CA GLY A 106 20.65 1.12 0.20
C GLY A 106 20.91 2.08 -0.93
N LYS A 107 21.66 1.60 -1.91
CA LYS A 107 22.08 2.37 -3.08
C LYS A 107 21.21 2.01 -4.29
N VAL A 108 20.75 3.00 -5.00
CA VAL A 108 19.97 2.82 -6.22
C VAL A 108 20.87 2.31 -7.35
N VAL A 109 20.57 1.13 -7.88
CA VAL A 109 21.35 0.48 -8.95
C VAL A 109 20.68 0.59 -10.32
N GLU A 110 19.36 0.68 -10.35
CA GLU A 110 18.58 0.82 -11.59
C GLU A 110 17.37 1.73 -11.34
N VAL A 111 17.08 2.63 -12.29
CA VAL A 111 15.89 3.50 -12.28
C VAL A 111 15.31 3.52 -13.69
N LYS A 112 14.01 3.38 -13.81
CA LYS A 112 13.29 3.57 -15.07
C LYS A 112 13.17 5.07 -15.39
N GLU A 113 12.99 5.39 -16.66
CA GLU A 113 12.69 6.74 -17.09
C GLU A 113 11.29 7.18 -16.67
N ASN A 114 11.01 8.48 -16.71
CA ASN A 114 9.65 8.99 -16.52
C ASN A 114 8.75 8.45 -17.61
N GLY A 115 7.58 7.97 -17.24
CA GLY A 115 6.66 7.35 -18.18
C GLY A 115 5.43 6.74 -17.53
N GLN A 116 4.71 5.95 -18.31
CA GLN A 116 3.49 5.30 -17.84
C GLN A 116 3.80 3.87 -17.37
N TYR A 117 3.42 3.56 -16.13
CA TYR A 117 3.65 2.28 -15.50
C TYR A 117 2.39 1.80 -14.75
N LYS A 118 2.23 0.49 -14.68
CA LYS A 118 1.25 -0.16 -13.81
C LYS A 118 1.77 -0.20 -12.36
N ILE A 119 0.87 -0.43 -11.42
CA ILE A 119 1.25 -0.44 -9.99
C ILE A 119 2.27 -1.53 -9.62
N ASN A 120 2.28 -2.65 -10.36
CA ASN A 120 3.18 -3.77 -10.13
C ASN A 120 4.47 -3.72 -10.96
N ASP A 121 4.61 -2.74 -11.85
CA ASP A 121 5.83 -2.60 -12.66
C ASP A 121 7.01 -2.18 -11.77
N VAL A 122 8.16 -2.82 -11.98
CA VAL A 122 9.39 -2.46 -11.28
C VAL A 122 9.92 -1.16 -11.88
N VAL A 123 9.93 -0.09 -11.09
CA VAL A 123 10.38 1.24 -11.51
C VAL A 123 11.78 1.60 -11.00
N MET A 124 12.24 0.92 -9.95
CA MET A 124 13.56 1.13 -9.35
C MET A 124 14.08 -0.17 -8.73
N LYS A 125 15.40 -0.35 -8.74
CA LYS A 125 16.08 -1.39 -7.94
C LYS A 125 17.09 -0.76 -7.02
N ILE A 126 17.14 -1.27 -5.80
CA ILE A 126 18.05 -0.81 -4.74
C ILE A 126 18.87 -1.98 -4.22
N GLU A 127 20.16 -1.77 -4.00
CA GLU A 127 21.07 -2.72 -3.39
C GLU A 127 21.26 -2.35 -1.92
N ASP A 128 20.97 -3.28 -1.02
CA ASP A 128 21.14 -3.08 0.42
C ASP A 128 22.61 -3.25 0.86
N GLU A 129 22.88 -3.07 2.15
CA GLU A 129 24.21 -3.20 2.75
C GLU A 129 24.79 -4.63 2.65
N HIS A 130 23.95 -5.61 2.36
CA HIS A 130 24.34 -7.02 2.21
C HIS A 130 24.56 -7.43 0.75
N GLY A 131 24.40 -6.48 -0.21
CA GLY A 131 24.50 -6.71 -1.64
C GLY A 131 23.28 -7.40 -2.23
N GLN A 132 22.14 -7.41 -1.52
CA GLN A 132 20.88 -7.94 -2.01
C GLN A 132 20.13 -6.87 -2.79
N ILE A 133 19.65 -7.24 -3.98
CA ILE A 133 18.84 -6.36 -4.84
C ILE A 133 17.37 -6.51 -4.48
N HIS A 134 16.74 -5.37 -4.19
CA HIS A 134 15.31 -5.26 -3.92
C HIS A 134 14.64 -4.46 -5.04
N GLU A 135 13.52 -4.98 -5.51
CA GLU A 135 12.71 -4.34 -6.55
C GLU A 135 11.63 -3.44 -5.92
N CYS A 136 11.52 -2.23 -6.42
CA CYS A 136 10.55 -1.24 -5.97
C CYS A 136 9.53 -0.97 -7.07
N THR A 137 8.25 -1.08 -6.71
CA THR A 137 7.09 -0.85 -7.58
C THR A 137 6.32 0.38 -7.09
N LEU A 138 5.23 0.77 -7.75
CA LEU A 138 4.43 1.92 -7.30
C LEU A 138 3.57 1.60 -6.06
N CYS A 139 3.42 0.34 -5.71
CA CYS A 139 2.68 -0.10 -4.53
C CYS A 139 3.59 -0.85 -3.55
N GLN A 140 3.13 -0.97 -2.31
CA GLN A 140 3.80 -1.78 -1.29
C GLN A 140 2.77 -2.46 -0.39
N LYS A 141 3.06 -3.69 0.03
CA LYS A 141 2.27 -4.40 1.04
C LYS A 141 2.65 -3.93 2.43
N TRP A 142 1.65 -3.57 3.22
CA TRP A 142 1.84 -3.06 4.57
C TRP A 142 1.01 -3.86 5.57
N PRO A 143 1.61 -4.42 6.66
CA PRO A 143 0.86 -5.11 7.70
C PRO A 143 -0.11 -4.16 8.42
N ILE A 144 -1.39 -4.50 8.48
CA ILE A 144 -2.43 -3.61 9.04
C ILE A 144 -2.23 -3.24 10.51
N LYS A 145 -1.54 -4.09 11.26
CA LYS A 145 -1.24 -3.85 12.69
C LYS A 145 0.06 -3.09 12.93
N GLN A 146 0.81 -2.80 11.89
CA GLN A 146 2.08 -2.07 12.01
C GLN A 146 1.85 -0.58 11.73
N ALA A 147 2.11 0.26 12.73
CA ALA A 147 2.04 1.70 12.55
C ALA A 147 3.05 2.17 11.48
N ARG A 148 2.66 3.15 10.67
CA ARG A 148 3.59 3.77 9.73
C ARG A 148 4.56 4.66 10.49
N PRO A 149 5.85 4.68 10.12
CA PRO A 149 6.82 5.55 10.74
C PRO A 149 6.48 7.01 10.44
N THR A 150 6.68 7.87 11.43
CA THR A 150 6.54 9.31 11.31
C THR A 150 7.84 9.97 11.72
N LEU A 151 8.26 10.99 10.98
CA LEU A 151 9.43 11.79 11.35
C LEU A 151 9.13 12.66 12.57
N GLU A 152 7.93 13.27 12.59
CA GLU A 152 7.50 14.18 13.63
C GLU A 152 5.98 14.06 13.85
N ARG A 153 5.56 14.15 15.10
CA ARG A 153 4.17 14.33 15.45
C ARG A 153 3.91 15.81 15.70
N LEU A 154 3.13 16.42 14.81
CA LEU A 154 2.75 17.82 14.98
C LEU A 154 1.77 17.95 16.17
N PRO A 155 1.94 18.96 17.05
CA PRO A 155 0.99 19.24 18.11
C PRO A 155 -0.35 19.70 17.50
N ILE A 156 -1.43 19.41 18.20
CA ILE A 156 -2.76 19.92 17.82
C ILE A 156 -2.75 21.43 18.05
N SER A 157 -2.78 22.20 16.98
CA SER A 157 -2.76 23.66 17.03
C SER A 157 -4.16 24.29 17.08
N ILE A 158 -5.17 23.56 16.60
CA ILE A 158 -6.58 24.00 16.58
C ILE A 158 -7.42 22.95 17.27
N PRO A 159 -8.25 23.33 18.27
CA PRO A 159 -9.18 22.40 18.91
C PRO A 159 -10.12 21.78 17.89
N CYS A 160 -10.23 20.47 17.90
CA CYS A 160 -11.16 19.72 17.07
C CYS A 160 -12.08 18.91 17.98
N LEU A 161 -13.39 19.06 17.83
CA LEU A 161 -14.38 18.35 18.64
C LEU A 161 -14.18 16.83 18.60
N LEU A 162 -13.73 16.28 17.46
CA LEU A 162 -13.49 14.85 17.32
C LEU A 162 -12.29 14.34 18.15
N TYR A 163 -11.26 15.17 18.35
CA TYR A 163 -10.02 14.77 19.02
C TYR A 163 -9.83 15.34 20.43
N THR A 164 -10.60 16.37 20.80
CA THR A 164 -10.38 17.12 22.03
C THR A 164 -11.60 17.18 22.95
N SER A 165 -12.76 16.65 22.55
CA SER A 165 -13.94 16.58 23.42
C SER A 165 -14.14 15.15 23.93
N ASP A 166 -14.44 15.04 25.23
CA ASP A 166 -14.84 13.78 25.88
C ASP A 166 -16.32 13.43 25.60
N ALA A 167 -16.92 13.98 24.56
CA ALA A 167 -18.32 13.77 24.21
C ALA A 167 -18.59 12.38 23.58
N ALA A 168 -17.60 11.49 23.60
CA ALA A 168 -17.70 10.11 23.11
C ALA A 168 -17.79 9.07 24.24
N ASP A 169 -17.94 9.48 25.52
CA ASP A 169 -18.20 8.58 26.66
C ASP A 169 -19.70 8.32 26.84
#